data_7092fd89039f7cd71d8877cb921200fb
#
_entry.id   7092fd89039f7cd71d8877cb921200fb
#
_cell.length_a   1.000
_cell.length_b   1.000
_cell.length_c   1.000
_cell.angle_alpha   90.00
_cell.angle_beta   90.00
_cell.angle_gamma   90.00
#
_symmetry.space_group_name_H-M   'P 1'
#
loop_
_entity.id
_entity.type
_entity.pdbx_description
1 polymer ?
#
loop_
_entity_poly.entity_id
_entity_poly.type
_entity_poly.pdbx_seq_one_letter_code
_entity_poly.pdbx_strand_id
1 'polypeptide(L)'
;MADITAPAYRVIPIIPVLKPGAMEGVKSFVASDKINEAIGFPGHLVDDWHDRAIAKMGELLSKYRSLRVYMDDCVHCGACSDKCHYFIGTQDPKNMPVARQDLMRSVYRRYFTLPGKLFPKLVGARDLTREVLDEWYNYFHQCSECRRCSVFCP
;
A
#
# COMPACT_ATOMS: atom_id res chain seq x y z
N MET A 1 5.90 -40.89 -29.34
CA MET A 1 6.33 -39.67 -28.63
C MET A 1 5.66 -38.54 -29.36
N ALA A 2 4.66 -37.92 -28.74
CA ALA A 2 3.97 -36.78 -29.34
C ALA A 2 4.97 -35.61 -29.35
N ASP A 3 5.15 -35.03 -30.52
CA ASP A 3 6.03 -33.89 -30.75
C ASP A 3 5.40 -32.68 -30.00
N ILE A 4 5.93 -32.37 -28.84
CA ILE A 4 5.57 -31.18 -28.09
C ILE A 4 6.29 -30.02 -28.76
N THR A 5 5.92 -29.71 -30.01
CA THR A 5 6.26 -28.46 -30.62
C THR A 5 5.58 -27.38 -29.80
N ALA A 6 6.39 -26.53 -29.16
CA ALA A 6 5.93 -25.42 -28.35
C ALA A 6 4.82 -24.67 -29.10
N PRO A 7 3.65 -24.59 -28.50
CA PRO A 7 2.54 -23.95 -29.18
C PRO A 7 2.83 -22.48 -29.39
N ALA A 8 2.13 -21.92 -30.32
CA ALA A 8 2.02 -20.58 -30.80
C ALA A 8 2.14 -19.38 -29.82
N TYR A 9 2.87 -19.52 -28.73
CA TYR A 9 3.31 -18.37 -27.89
C TYR A 9 4.42 -17.52 -28.52
N ARG A 10 4.70 -17.77 -29.82
CA ARG A 10 5.72 -16.98 -30.55
C ARG A 10 5.29 -15.54 -30.84
N VAL A 11 4.04 -15.23 -30.70
CA VAL A 11 3.57 -13.84 -30.74
C VAL A 11 3.03 -13.48 -29.37
N ILE A 12 3.94 -13.14 -28.46
CA ILE A 12 3.54 -12.42 -27.26
C ILE A 12 2.93 -11.12 -27.76
N PRO A 13 1.63 -10.88 -27.57
CA PRO A 13 1.05 -9.60 -27.96
C PRO A 13 1.89 -8.52 -27.27
N ILE A 14 2.31 -7.52 -28.02
CA ILE A 14 3.04 -6.38 -27.46
C ILE A 14 2.10 -5.77 -26.45
N ILE A 15 2.29 -6.10 -25.19
CA ILE A 15 1.56 -5.46 -24.09
C ILE A 15 2.00 -4.00 -24.12
N PRO A 16 1.09 -3.05 -24.29
CA PRO A 16 1.45 -1.64 -24.29
C PRO A 16 2.20 -1.34 -22.99
N VAL A 17 3.46 -0.98 -23.10
CA VAL A 17 4.23 -0.57 -21.95
C VAL A 17 3.70 0.79 -21.53
N LEU A 18 3.21 0.87 -20.28
CA LEU A 18 2.77 2.13 -19.74
C LEU A 18 3.97 3.09 -19.72
N LYS A 19 3.82 4.22 -20.41
CA LYS A 19 4.88 5.24 -20.44
C LYS A 19 5.04 5.82 -19.03
N PRO A 20 6.25 5.91 -18.50
CA PRO A 20 6.47 6.59 -17.22
C PRO A 20 5.90 7.99 -17.25
N GLY A 21 5.20 8.38 -16.19
CA GLY A 21 4.59 9.70 -16.09
C GLY A 21 3.34 9.92 -16.97
N ALA A 22 2.80 8.89 -17.63
CA ALA A 22 1.59 9.03 -18.47
C ALA A 22 0.38 9.61 -17.71
N MET A 23 0.36 9.49 -16.40
CA MET A 23 -0.68 10.02 -15.50
C MET A 23 -0.12 11.09 -14.56
N GLU A 24 1.03 11.68 -14.89
CA GLU A 24 1.63 12.75 -14.11
C GLU A 24 0.68 13.96 -14.09
N GLY A 25 0.47 14.52 -12.91
CA GLY A 25 -0.47 15.63 -12.70
C GLY A 25 -1.94 15.21 -12.59
N VAL A 26 -2.29 13.95 -12.84
CA VAL A 26 -3.62 13.44 -12.50
C VAL A 26 -3.69 13.32 -10.98
N LYS A 27 -4.43 14.23 -10.35
CA LYS A 27 -4.67 14.16 -8.91
C LYS A 27 -5.40 12.85 -8.60
N SER A 28 -4.91 12.14 -7.58
CA SER A 28 -5.66 11.03 -7.01
C SER A 28 -7.08 11.49 -6.68
N PHE A 29 -8.04 10.63 -6.95
CA PHE A 29 -9.45 10.93 -6.71
C PHE A 29 -9.63 11.24 -5.22
N VAL A 30 -9.73 12.52 -4.90
CA VAL A 30 -10.22 12.91 -3.58
C VAL A 30 -11.72 12.71 -3.64
N ALA A 31 -12.22 11.70 -2.93
CA ALA A 31 -13.65 11.51 -2.81
C ALA A 31 -14.27 12.84 -2.32
N SER A 32 -15.13 13.44 -3.12
CA SER A 32 -15.82 14.63 -2.69
C SER A 32 -16.88 14.26 -1.66
N ASP A 33 -17.09 15.09 -0.66
CA ASP A 33 -18.11 14.86 0.36
C ASP A 33 -19.48 14.57 -0.24
N LYS A 34 -19.82 15.22 -1.35
CA LYS A 34 -21.05 15.00 -2.11
C LYS A 34 -21.15 13.56 -2.69
N ILE A 35 -20.06 13.01 -3.19
CA ILE A 35 -20.04 11.65 -3.71
C ILE A 35 -20.14 10.65 -2.55
N ASN A 36 -19.42 10.89 -1.46
CA ASN A 36 -19.47 10.06 -0.26
C ASN A 36 -20.88 10.01 0.31
N GLU A 37 -21.54 11.17 0.43
CA GLU A 37 -22.90 11.26 0.90
C GLU A 37 -23.90 10.54 -0.03
N ALA A 38 -23.74 10.72 -1.36
CA ALA A 38 -24.60 10.09 -2.35
C ALA A 38 -24.50 8.54 -2.36
N ILE A 39 -23.34 7.97 -2.04
CA ILE A 39 -23.13 6.52 -1.95
C ILE A 39 -23.34 5.98 -0.52
N GLY A 40 -23.77 6.83 0.42
CA GLY A 40 -24.00 6.45 1.80
C GLY A 40 -22.72 6.12 2.57
N PHE A 41 -21.58 6.62 2.12
CA PHE A 41 -20.32 6.39 2.80
C PHE A 41 -20.34 7.16 4.13
N PRO A 42 -20.04 6.51 5.26
CA PRO A 42 -20.10 7.19 6.55
C PRO A 42 -19.09 8.32 6.60
N GLY A 43 -19.59 9.56 6.57
CA GLY A 43 -18.76 10.75 6.76
C GLY A 43 -18.17 10.86 8.17
N HIS A 44 -18.68 10.05 9.10
CA HIS A 44 -18.29 10.07 10.49
C HIS A 44 -17.65 8.74 10.90
N LEU A 45 -16.47 8.84 11.50
CA LEU A 45 -15.86 7.72 12.19
C LEU A 45 -16.61 7.48 13.50
N VAL A 46 -16.60 6.25 13.98
CA VAL A 46 -17.08 5.94 15.34
C VAL A 46 -16.19 6.67 16.37
N ASP A 47 -16.76 7.06 17.50
CA ASP A 47 -16.06 7.90 18.49
C ASP A 47 -14.75 7.29 18.99
N ASP A 48 -14.67 5.97 19.07
CA ASP A 48 -13.52 5.20 19.54
C ASP A 48 -12.69 4.58 18.37
N TRP A 49 -12.77 5.15 17.16
CA TRP A 49 -12.14 4.61 15.94
C TRP A 49 -10.63 4.36 16.10
N HIS A 50 -9.93 5.25 16.81
CA HIS A 50 -8.48 5.13 17.03
C HIS A 50 -8.14 3.86 17.80
N ASP A 51 -8.78 3.66 18.95
CA ASP A 51 -8.51 2.51 19.82
C ASP A 51 -8.93 1.20 19.17
N ARG A 52 -10.05 1.21 18.44
CA ARG A 52 -10.48 0.06 17.62
C ARG A 52 -9.49 -0.27 16.52
N ALA A 53 -8.96 0.72 15.83
CA ALA A 53 -7.97 0.51 14.76
C ALA A 53 -6.69 -0.11 15.32
N ILE A 54 -6.18 0.41 16.44
CA ILE A 54 -4.97 -0.12 17.09
C ILE A 54 -5.22 -1.54 17.63
N ALA A 55 -6.34 -1.76 18.30
CA ALA A 55 -6.73 -3.09 18.81
C ALA A 55 -6.83 -4.10 17.65
N LYS A 56 -7.47 -3.71 16.53
CA LYS A 56 -7.60 -4.58 15.35
C LYS A 56 -6.27 -4.87 14.70
N MET A 57 -5.39 -3.88 14.61
CA MET A 57 -4.02 -4.09 14.13
C MET A 57 -3.29 -5.10 15.02
N GLY A 58 -3.38 -4.98 16.34
CA GLY A 58 -2.79 -5.91 17.30
C GLY A 58 -3.32 -7.34 17.15
N GLU A 59 -4.64 -7.48 16.98
CA GLU A 59 -5.28 -8.78 16.69
C GLU A 59 -4.72 -9.42 15.42
N LEU A 60 -4.65 -8.64 14.32
CA LEU A 60 -4.14 -9.13 13.04
C LEU A 60 -2.67 -9.51 13.10
N LEU A 61 -1.85 -8.73 13.78
CA LEU A 61 -0.41 -9.04 14.00
C LEU A 61 -0.19 -10.29 14.84
N SER A 62 -1.09 -10.60 15.78
CA SER A 62 -1.03 -11.82 16.59
C SER A 62 -1.50 -13.04 15.78
N LYS A 63 -2.54 -12.85 14.96
CA LYS A 63 -3.16 -13.92 14.16
C LYS A 63 -2.33 -14.30 12.93
N TYR A 64 -1.76 -13.31 12.26
CA TYR A 64 -1.05 -13.50 10.99
C TYR A 64 0.44 -13.18 11.13
N ARG A 65 1.24 -14.23 11.30
CA ARG A 65 2.71 -14.10 11.37
C ARG A 65 3.29 -13.43 10.11
N SER A 66 2.74 -13.73 8.94
CA SER A 66 3.17 -13.12 7.68
C SER A 66 3.05 -11.60 7.68
N LEU A 67 1.99 -11.04 8.27
CA LEU A 67 1.83 -9.59 8.37
C LEU A 67 2.98 -8.97 9.18
N ARG A 68 3.35 -9.60 10.30
CA ARG A 68 4.47 -9.16 11.12
C ARG A 68 5.80 -9.21 10.37
N VAL A 69 6.06 -10.32 9.67
CA VAL A 69 7.26 -10.47 8.84
C VAL A 69 7.36 -9.34 7.82
N TYR A 70 6.30 -9.05 7.06
CA TYR A 70 6.31 -7.95 6.10
C TYR A 70 6.52 -6.57 6.75
N MET A 71 6.06 -6.37 7.99
CA MET A 71 6.31 -5.12 8.70
C MET A 71 7.76 -4.97 9.15
N ASP A 72 8.44 -6.07 9.47
CA ASP A 72 9.80 -6.05 10.04
C ASP A 72 10.89 -6.22 8.97
N ASP A 73 10.69 -7.07 7.95
CA ASP A 73 11.76 -7.55 7.05
C ASP A 73 12.00 -6.67 5.81
N CYS A 74 11.14 -5.71 5.51
CA CYS A 74 11.35 -4.86 4.34
C CYS A 74 12.59 -3.96 4.51
N VAL A 75 13.58 -4.15 3.65
CA VAL A 75 14.85 -3.42 3.65
C VAL A 75 14.86 -2.22 2.69
N HIS A 76 13.71 -1.82 2.16
CA HIS A 76 13.57 -0.68 1.23
C HIS A 76 14.43 -0.80 -0.04
N CYS A 77 14.65 -2.00 -0.55
CA CYS A 77 15.46 -2.23 -1.75
C CYS A 77 14.87 -1.63 -3.04
N GLY A 78 13.58 -1.27 -3.05
CA GLY A 78 12.91 -0.65 -4.18
C GLY A 78 12.50 -1.60 -5.32
N ALA A 79 12.85 -2.89 -5.28
CA ALA A 79 12.56 -3.86 -6.36
C ALA A 79 11.06 -3.98 -6.71
N CYS A 80 10.18 -3.61 -5.81
CA CYS A 80 8.73 -3.60 -6.05
C CYS A 80 8.23 -2.35 -6.80
N SER A 81 9.02 -1.26 -6.83
CA SER A 81 8.56 0.04 -7.31
C SER A 81 8.44 0.10 -8.83
N ASP A 82 9.44 -0.38 -9.55
CA ASP A 82 9.46 -0.44 -11.02
C ASP A 82 8.51 -1.50 -11.60
N LYS A 83 7.88 -2.30 -10.76
CA LYS A 83 6.82 -3.25 -11.15
C LYS A 83 5.41 -2.74 -10.89
N CYS A 84 5.28 -1.61 -10.20
CA CYS A 84 3.98 -1.02 -9.89
C CYS A 84 3.50 -0.09 -11.00
N HIS A 85 2.45 -0.48 -11.70
CA HIS A 85 1.90 0.33 -12.78
C HIS A 85 1.33 1.68 -12.31
N TYR A 86 0.84 1.75 -11.07
CA TYR A 86 0.40 3.04 -10.50
C TYR A 86 1.57 3.97 -10.26
N PHE A 87 2.66 3.47 -9.71
CA PHE A 87 3.87 4.29 -9.54
C PHE A 87 4.45 4.72 -10.89
N ILE A 88 4.55 3.79 -11.84
CA ILE A 88 5.06 4.09 -13.20
C ILE A 88 4.20 5.14 -13.88
N GLY A 89 2.86 5.01 -13.77
CA GLY A 89 1.91 5.92 -14.43
C GLY A 89 1.84 7.30 -13.79
N THR A 90 1.83 7.39 -12.46
CA THR A 90 1.64 8.64 -11.72
C THR A 90 2.93 9.36 -11.37
N GLN A 91 4.05 8.63 -11.27
CA GLN A 91 5.32 9.10 -10.74
C GLN A 91 5.22 9.68 -9.31
N ASP A 92 4.12 9.40 -8.61
CA ASP A 92 3.95 9.79 -7.21
C ASP A 92 4.72 8.81 -6.31
N PRO A 93 5.74 9.25 -5.56
CA PRO A 93 6.52 8.38 -4.67
C PRO A 93 5.67 7.63 -3.64
N LYS A 94 4.54 8.18 -3.22
CA LYS A 94 3.62 7.54 -2.28
C LYS A 94 2.88 6.35 -2.89
N ASN A 95 2.84 6.25 -4.20
CA ASN A 95 2.30 5.10 -4.94
C ASN A 95 3.27 3.91 -5.05
N MET A 96 4.53 4.08 -4.64
CA MET A 96 5.44 2.95 -4.53
C MET A 96 4.90 1.92 -3.52
N PRO A 97 4.95 0.62 -3.82
CA PRO A 97 4.49 -0.41 -2.88
C PRO A 97 5.19 -0.34 -1.52
N VAL A 98 6.49 -0.05 -1.51
CA VAL A 98 7.25 0.15 -0.27
C VAL A 98 6.73 1.36 0.52
N ALA A 99 6.41 2.47 -0.14
CA ALA A 99 5.89 3.66 0.52
C ALA A 99 4.49 3.41 1.13
N ARG A 100 3.60 2.68 0.42
CA ARG A 100 2.32 2.25 0.98
C ARG A 100 2.49 1.37 2.22
N GLN A 101 3.46 0.46 2.19
CA GLN A 101 3.79 -0.34 3.36
C GLN A 101 4.30 0.52 4.51
N ASP A 102 5.10 1.55 4.23
CA ASP A 102 5.63 2.46 5.25
C ASP A 102 4.56 3.31 5.92
N LEU A 103 3.46 3.62 5.23
CA LEU A 103 2.31 4.26 5.87
C LEU A 103 1.79 3.42 7.04
N MET A 104 1.58 2.12 6.84
CA MET A 104 1.14 1.22 7.90
C MET A 104 2.27 0.94 8.90
N ARG A 105 3.49 0.74 8.41
CA ARG A 105 4.66 0.46 9.24
C ARG A 105 4.97 1.60 10.22
N SER A 106 4.79 2.85 9.83
CA SER A 106 5.02 4.00 10.70
C SER A 106 4.13 3.94 11.96
N VAL A 107 2.86 3.56 11.79
CA VAL A 107 1.92 3.35 12.90
C VAL A 107 2.25 2.07 13.66
N TYR A 108 2.55 0.97 12.95
CA TYR A 108 3.02 -0.27 13.60
C TYR A 108 4.20 -0.02 14.53
N ARG A 109 5.22 0.71 14.07
CA ARG A 109 6.38 1.06 14.90
C ARG A 109 5.97 1.85 16.14
N ARG A 110 5.05 2.79 16.00
CA ARG A 110 4.61 3.65 17.10
C ARG A 110 3.98 2.88 18.25
N TYR A 111 3.12 1.92 17.94
CA TYR A 111 2.31 1.23 18.97
C TYR A 111 2.84 -0.16 19.35
N PHE A 112 3.57 -0.84 18.47
CA PHE A 112 3.93 -2.25 18.67
C PHE A 112 5.44 -2.51 18.82
N THR A 113 6.29 -1.50 18.67
CA THR A 113 7.74 -1.67 18.87
C THR A 113 8.29 -0.79 19.98
N LEU A 114 9.29 -1.28 20.71
CA LEU A 114 9.96 -0.52 21.74
C LEU A 114 10.66 0.75 21.23
N PRO A 115 11.46 0.66 20.11
CA PRO A 115 12.11 1.86 19.55
C PRO A 115 11.11 2.93 19.12
N GLY A 116 9.98 2.52 18.57
CA GLY A 116 8.94 3.47 18.13
C GLY A 116 8.21 4.16 19.28
N LYS A 117 8.14 3.52 20.46
CA LYS A 117 7.59 4.14 21.67
C LYS A 117 8.56 5.12 22.32
N LEU A 118 9.85 4.79 22.35
CA LEU A 118 10.87 5.58 23.03
C LEU A 118 11.41 6.72 22.15
N PHE A 119 11.66 6.44 20.86
CA PHE A 119 12.30 7.36 19.93
C PHE A 119 11.51 7.47 18.60
N PRO A 120 10.24 7.92 18.62
CA PRO A 120 9.35 7.86 17.45
C PRO A 120 9.94 8.58 16.23
N LYS A 121 10.53 9.77 16.42
CA LYS A 121 11.09 10.55 15.33
C LYS A 121 12.30 9.88 14.66
N LEU A 122 13.12 9.17 15.44
CA LEU A 122 14.32 8.51 14.92
C LEU A 122 14.01 7.32 14.03
N VAL A 123 12.95 6.60 14.34
CA VAL A 123 12.53 5.40 13.59
C VAL A 123 11.40 5.65 12.61
N GLY A 124 11.01 6.90 12.40
CA GLY A 124 9.90 7.25 11.49
C GLY A 124 8.54 6.73 11.95
N ALA A 125 8.34 6.62 13.28
CA ALA A 125 7.07 6.21 13.84
C ALA A 125 6.08 7.41 13.88
N ARG A 126 4.82 7.17 13.51
CA ARG A 126 3.76 8.18 13.45
C ARG A 126 2.58 7.76 14.32
N ASP A 127 2.00 8.71 15.03
CA ASP A 127 0.72 8.48 15.70
C ASP A 127 -0.39 8.33 14.65
N LEU A 128 -1.37 7.48 14.93
CA LEU A 128 -2.53 7.29 14.08
C LEU A 128 -3.48 8.48 14.26
N THR A 129 -3.29 9.51 13.46
CA THR A 129 -4.18 10.68 13.42
C THR A 129 -5.20 10.55 12.29
N ARG A 130 -6.17 11.47 12.23
CA ARG A 130 -7.15 11.52 11.14
C ARG A 130 -6.47 11.70 9.80
N GLU A 131 -5.47 12.57 9.71
CA GLU A 131 -4.70 12.82 8.48
C GLU A 131 -3.97 11.56 8.01
N VAL A 132 -3.41 10.75 8.94
CA VAL A 132 -2.78 9.48 8.61
C VAL A 132 -3.80 8.47 8.11
N LEU A 133 -4.98 8.44 8.70
CA LEU A 133 -6.06 7.57 8.25
C LEU A 133 -6.56 7.95 6.85
N ASP A 134 -6.71 9.26 6.58
CA ASP A 134 -7.11 9.76 5.26
C ASP A 134 -6.02 9.48 4.21
N GLU A 135 -4.74 9.58 4.59
CA GLU A 135 -3.62 9.18 3.75
C GLU A 135 -3.66 7.68 3.42
N TRP A 136 -3.94 6.81 4.39
CA TRP A 136 -4.14 5.38 4.18
C TRP A 136 -5.29 5.12 3.21
N TYR A 137 -6.43 5.76 3.44
CA TYR A 137 -7.61 5.63 2.58
C TYR A 137 -7.24 5.94 1.13
N ASN A 138 -6.58 7.07 0.88
CA ASN A 138 -6.21 7.49 -0.46
C ASN A 138 -5.24 6.51 -1.12
N TYR A 139 -4.13 6.15 -0.48
CA TYR A 139 -3.08 5.37 -1.13
C TYR A 139 -3.34 3.87 -1.14
N PHE A 140 -4.05 3.32 -0.16
CA PHE A 140 -4.39 1.90 -0.17
C PHE A 140 -5.46 1.59 -1.22
N HIS A 141 -6.45 2.44 -1.38
CA HIS A 141 -7.51 2.24 -2.40
C HIS A 141 -7.05 2.49 -3.83
N GLN A 142 -5.93 3.16 -4.04
CA GLN A 142 -5.30 3.25 -5.36
C GLN A 142 -4.61 1.94 -5.78
N CYS A 143 -4.45 0.99 -4.88
CA CYS A 143 -3.85 -0.30 -5.19
C CYS A 143 -4.89 -1.24 -5.81
N SER A 144 -4.59 -1.79 -6.99
CA SER A 144 -5.44 -2.80 -7.65
C SER A 144 -5.20 -4.23 -7.16
N GLU A 145 -4.40 -4.41 -6.11
CA GLU A 145 -4.08 -5.71 -5.51
C GLU A 145 -3.51 -6.75 -6.49
N CYS A 146 -2.86 -6.29 -7.55
CA CYS A 146 -2.33 -7.15 -8.62
C CYS A 146 -1.17 -8.06 -8.17
N ARG A 147 -0.65 -7.90 -6.96
CA ARG A 147 0.41 -8.69 -6.30
C ARG A 147 1.77 -8.71 -7.00
N ARG A 148 1.99 -7.94 -8.05
CA ARG A 148 3.31 -7.89 -8.71
C ARG A 148 4.43 -7.54 -7.74
N CYS A 149 4.20 -6.62 -6.82
CA CYS A 149 5.19 -6.24 -5.82
C CYS A 149 5.63 -7.39 -4.92
N SER A 150 4.75 -8.34 -4.59
CA SER A 150 5.11 -9.50 -3.78
C SER A 150 5.85 -10.59 -4.55
N VAL A 151 5.64 -10.69 -5.88
CA VAL A 151 6.35 -11.65 -6.74
C VAL A 151 7.81 -11.25 -6.93
N PHE A 152 8.09 -9.96 -6.97
CA PHE A 152 9.44 -9.41 -7.18
C PHE A 152 10.14 -8.98 -5.88
N CYS A 153 9.55 -9.27 -4.74
CA CYS A 153 10.18 -9.06 -3.44
C CYS A 153 11.23 -10.16 -3.21
N PRO A 154 12.52 -9.81 -3.01
CA PRO A 154 13.58 -10.78 -2.82
C PRO A 154 13.44 -11.58 -1.52
#